data_1fb8932d7e9e460082469cc0d15bbf63
#
_entry.id   1fb8932d7e9e460082469cc0d15bbf63
#
_cell.length_a   1.000
_cell.length_b   1.000
_cell.length_c   1.000
_cell.angle_alpha   90.00
_cell.angle_beta   90.00
_cell.angle_gamma   90.00
#
_symmetry.space_group_name_H-M   'P 1'
#
loop_
_entity.id
_entity.type
_entity.pdbx_description
1 polymer ?
#
loop_
_entity_poly.entity_id
_entity_poly.type
_entity_poly.pdbx_seq_one_letter_code
_entity_poly.pdbx_strand_id
1 'polypeptide(L)' 'MADNDQVIANQEKILANQEEIKRNQEAIRANQDSIKGNQDKLDQVLANQARMEENQKQIIANQEEIMAK' A
#
# COMPACT_ATOMS: atom_id res chain seq x y z
N MET A 1 -23.53 -3.03 45.24
CA MET A 1 -22.81 -4.14 45.84
C MET A 1 -21.53 -4.39 45.07
N ALA A 2 -20.51 -4.93 45.73
CA ALA A 2 -19.17 -5.09 45.13
C ALA A 2 -19.16 -5.90 43.84
N ASP A 3 -19.98 -6.96 43.74
CA ASP A 3 -20.02 -7.82 42.58
C ASP A 3 -20.58 -7.11 41.35
N ASN A 4 -21.62 -6.29 41.51
CA ASN A 4 -22.18 -5.51 40.43
C ASN A 4 -21.22 -4.41 39.98
N ASP A 5 -20.51 -3.81 40.91
CA ASP A 5 -19.52 -2.78 40.59
C ASP A 5 -18.38 -3.37 39.77
N GLN A 6 -17.94 -4.59 40.09
CA GLN A 6 -16.91 -5.28 39.31
C GLN A 6 -17.38 -5.63 37.91
N VAL A 7 -18.62 -6.08 37.78
CA VAL A 7 -19.20 -6.39 36.47
C VAL A 7 -19.26 -5.13 35.60
N ILE A 8 -19.74 -4.03 36.18
CA ILE A 8 -19.81 -2.75 35.47
C ILE A 8 -18.41 -2.28 35.05
N ALA A 9 -17.44 -2.36 35.96
CA ALA A 9 -16.07 -1.95 35.67
C ALA A 9 -15.47 -2.82 34.55
N ASN A 10 -15.73 -4.11 34.57
CA ASN A 10 -15.24 -5.01 33.51
C ASN A 10 -15.90 -4.69 32.15
N GLN A 11 -17.21 -4.41 32.15
CA GLN A 11 -17.91 -4.03 30.94
C GLN A 11 -17.38 -2.74 30.35
N GLU A 12 -17.06 -1.76 31.19
CA GLU A 12 -16.45 -0.51 30.75
C GLU A 12 -15.10 -0.74 30.09
N LYS A 13 -14.28 -1.62 30.67
CA LYS A 13 -12.99 -2.00 30.10
C LYS A 13 -13.15 -2.68 28.74
N ILE A 14 -14.11 -3.57 28.63
CA ILE A 14 -14.41 -4.26 27.39
C ILE A 14 -14.81 -3.25 26.30
N LEU A 15 -15.68 -2.31 26.64
CA LEU A 15 -16.10 -1.27 25.70
C LEU A 15 -14.91 -0.41 25.25
N ALA A 16 -14.05 -0.03 26.19
CA ALA A 16 -12.86 0.76 25.87
C ALA A 16 -11.94 -0.02 24.95
N ASN A 17 -11.74 -1.31 25.19
CA ASN A 17 -10.92 -2.16 24.34
C ASN A 17 -11.50 -2.30 22.94
N GLN A 18 -12.83 -2.43 22.85
CA GLN A 18 -13.52 -2.50 21.55
C GLN A 18 -13.32 -1.22 20.74
N GLU A 19 -13.36 -0.07 21.40
CA GLU A 19 -13.09 1.21 20.74
C GLU A 19 -11.66 1.30 20.23
N GLU A 20 -10.68 0.81 21.00
CA GLU A 20 -9.30 0.75 20.56
C GLU A 20 -9.13 -0.17 19.35
N ILE A 21 -9.78 -1.33 19.37
CA ILE A 21 -9.74 -2.27 18.26
C ILE A 21 -10.31 -1.62 17.00
N LYS A 22 -11.40 -0.91 17.11
CA LYS A 22 -11.99 -0.19 15.98
C LYS A 22 -11.00 0.83 15.38
N ARG A 23 -10.36 1.62 16.24
CA ARG A 23 -9.39 2.62 15.79
C ARG A 23 -8.21 1.96 15.11
N ASN A 24 -7.74 0.85 15.67
CA ASN A 24 -6.63 0.09 15.08
C ASN A 24 -7.02 -0.49 13.71
N GLN A 25 -8.24 -1.00 13.57
CA GLN A 25 -8.74 -1.52 12.31
C GLN A 25 -8.82 -0.43 11.24
N GLU A 26 -9.26 0.77 11.63
CA GLU A 26 -9.30 1.91 10.72
C GLU A 26 -7.89 2.32 10.26
N ALA A 27 -6.93 2.32 11.20
CA ALA A 27 -5.54 2.63 10.87
C ALA A 27 -4.94 1.58 9.92
N ILE A 28 -5.22 0.30 10.16
CA ILE A 28 -4.77 -0.79 9.29
C ILE A 28 -5.36 -0.62 7.89
N ARG A 29 -6.64 -0.31 7.80
CA ARG A 29 -7.31 -0.11 6.52
C ARG A 29 -6.69 1.05 5.74
N ALA A 30 -6.41 2.16 6.43
CA ALA A 30 -5.76 3.31 5.82
C ALA A 30 -4.36 2.96 5.32
N ASN A 31 -3.61 2.18 6.10
CA ASN A 31 -2.29 1.70 5.69
C ASN A 31 -2.36 0.79 4.47
N GLN A 32 -3.36 -0.10 4.43
CA GLN A 32 -3.57 -0.98 3.28
C GLN A 32 -3.86 -0.19 2.01
N ASP A 33 -4.66 0.86 2.12
CA ASP A 33 -4.97 1.74 0.99
C ASP A 33 -3.69 2.45 0.50
N SER A 34 -2.85 2.90 1.42
CA SER A 34 -1.57 3.53 1.08
C SER A 34 -0.63 2.54 0.37
N ILE A 35 -0.57 1.31 0.86
CA ILE A 35 0.25 0.26 0.26
C ILE A 35 -0.24 -0.03 -1.16
N LYS A 36 -1.55 -0.14 -1.35
CA LYS A 36 -2.14 -0.38 -2.66
C LYS A 36 -1.79 0.75 -3.63
N GLY A 37 -1.91 1.99 -3.17
CA GLY A 37 -1.52 3.14 -3.98
C GLY A 37 -0.06 3.12 -4.38
N ASN A 38 0.83 2.73 -3.45
CA ASN A 38 2.25 2.59 -3.73
C ASN A 38 2.53 1.48 -4.73
N GLN A 39 1.82 0.36 -4.64
CA GLN A 39 1.94 -0.75 -5.59
C GLN A 39 1.54 -0.31 -6.99
N ASP A 40 0.46 0.46 -7.11
CA ASP A 40 0.00 0.98 -8.40
C ASP A 40 1.07 1.90 -9.02
N LYS A 41 1.71 2.72 -8.21
CA LYS A 41 2.81 3.58 -8.68
C LYS A 41 4.01 2.77 -9.15
N LEU A 42 4.35 1.70 -8.44
CA LEU A 42 5.43 0.80 -8.84
C LEU A 42 5.13 0.14 -10.18
N ASP A 43 3.89 -0.28 -10.39
CA ASP A 43 3.47 -0.86 -11.67
C ASP A 43 3.66 0.15 -12.81
N GLN A 44 3.34 1.42 -12.57
CA GLN A 44 3.54 2.48 -13.57
C GLN A 44 5.03 2.69 -13.86
N VAL A 45 5.87 2.67 -12.83
CA VAL A 45 7.32 2.79 -12.99
C VAL A 45 7.86 1.63 -13.84
N LEU A 46 7.44 0.42 -13.54
CA LEU A 46 7.87 -0.77 -14.29
C LEU A 46 7.43 -0.69 -15.75
N ALA A 47 6.21 -0.23 -16.01
CA ALA A 47 5.73 -0.04 -17.38
C ALA A 47 6.54 1.00 -18.12
N ASN A 48 6.90 2.10 -17.45
CA ASN A 48 7.73 3.16 -18.03
C ASN A 48 9.13 2.64 -18.35
N GLN A 49 9.72 1.85 -17.45
CA GLN A 49 11.03 1.26 -17.68
C GLN A 49 11.03 0.33 -18.90
N ALA A 50 10.00 -0.47 -19.05
CA ALA A 50 9.87 -1.36 -20.21
C ALA A 50 9.80 -0.57 -21.50
N ARG A 51 9.08 0.55 -21.52
CA ARG A 51 9.03 1.44 -22.68
C ARG A 51 10.37 2.09 -22.97
N MET A 52 11.08 2.49 -21.94
CA MET A 52 12.41 3.07 -22.10
C MET A 52 13.39 2.06 -22.69
N GLU A 53 13.34 0.81 -22.23
CA GLU A 53 14.19 -0.25 -22.78
C GLU A 53 13.89 -0.50 -24.25
N GLU A 54 12.63 -0.53 -24.62
CA GLU A 54 12.20 -0.72 -26.01
C GLU A 54 12.67 0.45 -26.87
N ASN A 55 12.53 1.68 -26.38
CA ASN A 55 13.01 2.87 -27.09
C ASN A 55 14.52 2.82 -27.29
N GLN A 56 15.28 2.40 -26.28
CA GLN A 56 16.73 2.26 -26.39
C GLN A 56 17.12 1.23 -27.45
N LYS A 57 16.42 0.12 -27.51
CA LYS A 57 16.66 -0.90 -28.54
C LYS A 57 16.44 -0.33 -29.95
N GLN A 58 15.39 0.44 -30.13
CA GLN A 58 15.10 1.07 -31.42
C GLN A 58 16.18 2.09 -31.77
N ILE A 59 16.64 2.87 -30.83
CA ILE A 59 17.72 3.85 -31.05
C ILE A 59 18.99 3.14 -31.48
N ILE A 60 19.37 2.07 -30.79
CA ILE A 60 20.55 1.28 -31.13
C ILE A 60 20.44 0.69 -32.53
N ALA A 61 19.26 0.11 -32.86
CA ALA A 61 19.01 -0.45 -34.18
C ALA A 61 19.16 0.59 -35.28
N ASN A 62 18.61 1.79 -35.05
CA ASN A 62 18.70 2.90 -36.00
C ASN A 62 20.15 3.34 -36.19
N GLN A 63 20.92 3.41 -35.11
CA GLN A 63 22.34 3.78 -35.18
C GLN A 63 23.14 2.75 -35.96
N GLU A 64 22.86 1.46 -35.75
CA GLU A 64 23.54 0.39 -36.50
C GLU A 64 23.25 0.47 -37.99
N GLU A 65 22.01 0.77 -38.37
CA GLU A 65 21.65 0.99 -39.77
C GLU A 65 22.40 2.18 -40.38
N ILE A 66 22.51 3.27 -39.65
CA ILE A 66 23.20 4.45 -40.11
C ILE A 66 24.69 4.15 -40.33
N MET A 67 25.28 3.43 -39.37
CA MET A 67 26.68 3.08 -39.45
C MET A 67 27.00 2.09 -40.57
N ALA A 68 26.02 1.25 -40.92
CA ALA A 68 26.20 0.27 -42.00
C ALA A 68 26.17 0.89 -43.40
N LYS A 69 25.63 2.06 -43.51
CA LYS A 69 25.56 2.79 -44.78
C LYS A 69 26.91 3.46 -45.07
#